data_056fbaae717e395dd2153d5e44494e0e
#
_entry.id   056fbaae717e395dd2153d5e44494e0e
#
_cell.length_a   1.000
_cell.length_b   1.000
_cell.length_c   1.000
_cell.angle_alpha   90.00
_cell.angle_beta   90.00
_cell.angle_gamma   90.00
#
_symmetry.space_group_name_H-M   'P 1'
#
loop_
_entity.id
_entity.type
_entity.pdbx_description
1 polymer ?
#
loop_
_entity_poly.entity_id
_entity_poly.type
_entity_poly.pdbx_seq_one_letter_code
_entity_poly.pdbx_strand_id
1 'polypeptide(L)'
;PCGFVPTTGNTGLPTPLPAQFARLRICRPDATLMQSSPSPAPIPDISTLGQVFTPEQVVRCMLRLRQNAGRALEPSCGDGAFLKHLHSAVGIELDARQAPPGALTMDFFAYPESEKFDSVIGNPPYVRYQDIAPATRALLRQDGFDGRSNLYLFFIEKCVLHLAPGGELIFITPRDFLKSTSARQLNRWLHERGTITHAIELGDARVFAGALPNCLIWRYELGNLSHHTAWARIGQGDDLAASLESPPWQYRHFSECAGHLLFCHGEYSLSLADVASVRVGAVSGLDAIYA
;
A
#
# COMPACT_ATOMS: atom_id res chain seq x y z
N PRO A 1 42.24 6.77 -48.47
CA PRO A 1 41.29 7.52 -49.23
C PRO A 1 40.07 6.62 -49.47
N CYS A 2 39.06 6.78 -48.70
CA CYS A 2 37.79 6.12 -48.94
C CYS A 2 36.72 7.19 -48.88
N GLY A 3 36.04 7.36 -50.00
CA GLY A 3 35.07 8.39 -50.22
C GLY A 3 33.77 8.21 -49.46
N PHE A 4 33.26 9.31 -49.06
CA PHE A 4 31.93 9.49 -48.48
C PHE A 4 30.93 9.69 -49.63
N VAL A 5 29.87 8.91 -49.69
CA VAL A 5 28.71 9.15 -50.55
C VAL A 5 27.51 9.47 -49.64
N PRO A 6 26.87 10.64 -49.81
CA PRO A 6 25.68 10.95 -49.06
C PRO A 6 24.44 10.38 -49.74
N THR A 7 23.67 9.56 -49.04
CA THR A 7 22.32 9.16 -49.47
C THR A 7 21.30 10.20 -48.99
N THR A 8 20.58 10.75 -49.94
CA THR A 8 19.51 11.73 -49.82
C THR A 8 18.30 11.16 -49.06
N GLY A 9 17.82 11.94 -48.12
CA GLY A 9 16.64 11.64 -47.35
C GLY A 9 15.34 11.71 -48.14
N ASN A 10 14.45 10.82 -47.81
CA ASN A 10 13.05 10.85 -48.26
C ASN A 10 12.17 11.30 -47.09
N THR A 11 11.70 12.52 -47.16
CA THR A 11 10.70 13.11 -46.21
C THR A 11 9.30 12.69 -46.64
N GLY A 12 8.81 11.59 -46.12
CA GLY A 12 7.39 11.20 -46.24
C GLY A 12 6.56 11.78 -45.10
N LEU A 13 5.77 12.79 -45.42
CA LEU A 13 4.70 13.31 -44.57
C LEU A 13 3.59 12.26 -44.47
N PRO A 14 3.02 12.01 -43.28
CA PRO A 14 1.87 11.12 -43.17
C PRO A 14 0.60 11.79 -43.73
N THR A 15 -0.09 11.03 -44.57
CA THR A 15 -1.41 11.36 -45.13
C THR A 15 -2.46 11.51 -44.02
N PRO A 16 -3.40 12.47 -44.14
CA PRO A 16 -4.49 12.64 -43.21
C PRO A 16 -5.55 11.56 -43.34
N LEU A 17 -6.00 11.04 -42.20
CA LEU A 17 -7.12 10.10 -42.06
C LEU A 17 -8.44 10.75 -42.54
N PRO A 18 -9.36 9.99 -43.19
CA PRO A 18 -10.63 10.52 -43.68
C PRO A 18 -11.60 10.86 -42.53
N ALA A 19 -12.20 12.03 -42.63
CA ALA A 19 -13.26 12.51 -41.77
C ALA A 19 -14.54 11.68 -41.97
N GLN A 20 -14.84 10.74 -41.07
CA GLN A 20 -16.14 10.07 -40.96
C GLN A 20 -16.59 10.08 -39.49
N PHE A 21 -16.86 11.26 -38.96
CA PHE A 21 -17.73 11.39 -37.80
C PHE A 21 -18.70 12.54 -38.03
N ALA A 22 -19.75 12.27 -38.80
CA ALA A 22 -20.87 13.16 -38.98
C ALA A 22 -22.07 12.54 -38.22
N ARG A 23 -22.62 13.39 -37.34
CA ARG A 23 -23.97 13.32 -36.78
C ARG A 23 -24.24 12.30 -35.66
N LEU A 24 -23.85 12.64 -34.46
CA LEU A 24 -24.60 12.26 -33.25
C LEU A 24 -25.93 13.04 -33.24
N ARG A 25 -27.02 12.34 -33.48
CA ARG A 25 -28.40 12.85 -33.22
C ARG A 25 -28.55 12.95 -31.70
N ILE A 26 -28.78 14.18 -31.24
CA ILE A 26 -29.23 14.43 -29.85
C ILE A 26 -30.68 13.92 -29.77
N CYS A 27 -30.89 12.76 -29.18
CA CYS A 27 -32.20 12.36 -28.74
C CYS A 27 -32.57 13.16 -27.50
N ARG A 28 -33.66 13.93 -27.59
CA ARG A 28 -34.29 14.56 -26.42
C ARG A 28 -34.81 13.44 -25.51
N PRO A 29 -34.60 13.45 -24.20
CA PRO A 29 -35.23 12.51 -23.32
C PRO A 29 -36.71 12.84 -23.17
N ASP A 30 -37.56 11.85 -23.45
CA ASP A 30 -38.97 11.87 -23.11
C ASP A 30 -39.13 11.94 -21.57
N ALA A 31 -39.81 12.99 -21.15
CA ALA A 31 -40.22 13.18 -19.77
C ALA A 31 -41.41 12.26 -19.45
N THR A 32 -41.20 11.02 -19.11
CA THR A 32 -42.15 10.21 -18.34
C THR A 32 -41.53 8.86 -17.99
N LEU A 33 -40.78 8.80 -16.92
CA LEU A 33 -40.55 7.63 -16.04
C LEU A 33 -39.80 8.15 -14.80
N MET A 34 -40.55 8.63 -13.83
CA MET A 34 -40.06 8.74 -12.44
C MET A 34 -39.80 7.30 -11.96
N GLN A 35 -38.63 6.77 -12.26
CA GLN A 35 -38.10 5.62 -11.55
C GLN A 35 -37.55 6.10 -10.21
N SER A 36 -38.14 5.61 -9.14
CA SER A 36 -37.65 5.74 -7.78
C SER A 36 -36.15 5.41 -7.77
N SER A 37 -35.33 6.36 -7.35
CA SER A 37 -33.92 6.14 -7.08
C SER A 37 -33.80 4.95 -6.13
N PRO A 38 -32.96 3.94 -6.42
CA PRO A 38 -32.73 2.87 -5.46
C PRO A 38 -32.24 3.52 -4.16
N SER A 39 -32.86 3.13 -3.05
CA SER A 39 -32.42 3.53 -1.71
C SER A 39 -30.92 3.21 -1.60
N PRO A 40 -30.07 4.11 -1.11
CA PRO A 40 -28.65 3.82 -0.97
C PRO A 40 -28.50 2.55 -0.13
N ALA A 41 -27.67 1.63 -0.61
CA ALA A 41 -27.38 0.39 0.11
C ALA A 41 -26.95 0.73 1.54
N PRO A 42 -27.35 -0.07 2.55
CA PRO A 42 -26.93 0.18 3.92
C PRO A 42 -25.42 0.22 4.00
N ILE A 43 -24.88 1.31 4.53
CA ILE A 43 -23.43 1.50 4.71
C ILE A 43 -22.99 0.49 5.77
N PRO A 44 -21.93 -0.32 5.51
CA PRO A 44 -21.43 -1.29 6.47
C PRO A 44 -21.06 -0.62 7.80
N ASP A 45 -21.22 -1.34 8.91
CA ASP A 45 -20.82 -0.88 10.23
C ASP A 45 -19.29 -0.65 10.31
N ILE A 46 -18.81 0.23 11.19
CA ILE A 46 -17.40 0.59 11.39
C ILE A 46 -16.52 -0.65 11.56
N SER A 47 -17.01 -1.67 12.29
CA SER A 47 -16.33 -2.96 12.46
C SER A 47 -16.16 -3.74 11.15
N THR A 48 -17.05 -3.56 10.19
CA THR A 48 -17.05 -4.23 8.88
C THR A 48 -16.12 -3.50 7.89
N LEU A 49 -15.91 -2.20 8.08
CA LEU A 49 -14.99 -1.40 7.25
C LEU A 49 -13.52 -1.58 7.65
N GLY A 50 -13.24 -2.27 8.76
CA GLY A 50 -11.87 -2.46 9.25
C GLY A 50 -11.19 -1.17 9.68
N GLN A 51 -11.98 -0.13 9.99
CA GLN A 51 -11.47 1.18 10.40
C GLN A 51 -10.93 1.12 11.82
N VAL A 52 -9.69 1.54 11.98
CA VAL A 52 -9.01 1.65 13.27
C VAL A 52 -8.41 3.04 13.36
N PHE A 53 -8.85 3.82 14.35
CA PHE A 53 -8.29 5.16 14.59
C PHE A 53 -6.82 5.06 15.00
N THR A 54 -5.99 5.83 14.32
CA THR A 54 -4.54 5.84 14.58
C THR A 54 -4.23 6.76 15.75
N PRO A 55 -3.63 6.24 16.85
CA PRO A 55 -3.28 7.07 18.00
C PRO A 55 -2.32 8.19 17.63
N GLU A 56 -2.46 9.36 18.24
CA GLU A 56 -1.68 10.56 17.93
C GLU A 56 -0.16 10.35 18.00
N GLN A 57 0.31 9.57 18.97
CA GLN A 57 1.74 9.22 19.07
C GLN A 57 2.27 8.42 17.87
N VAL A 58 1.42 7.56 17.27
CA VAL A 58 1.74 6.81 16.04
C VAL A 58 1.75 7.75 14.85
N VAL A 59 0.73 8.62 14.75
CA VAL A 59 0.66 9.65 13.70
C VAL A 59 1.93 10.50 13.70
N ARG A 60 2.36 11.01 14.85
CA ARG A 60 3.59 11.80 14.99
C ARG A 60 4.84 11.01 14.61
N CYS A 61 4.91 9.75 15.02
CA CYS A 61 6.03 8.87 14.64
C CYS A 61 6.09 8.72 13.11
N MET A 62 4.99 8.40 12.47
CA MET A 62 4.92 8.22 11.02
C MET A 62 5.23 9.51 10.26
N LEU A 63 4.74 10.66 10.73
CA LEU A 63 5.05 11.96 10.14
C LEU A 63 6.55 12.32 10.22
N ARG A 64 7.25 11.91 11.29
CA ARG A 64 8.70 12.09 11.40
C ARG A 64 9.50 11.24 10.42
N LEU A 65 8.96 10.12 9.98
CA LEU A 65 9.59 9.30 8.94
C LEU A 65 9.46 9.91 7.54
N ARG A 66 8.55 10.86 7.36
CA ARG A 66 8.34 11.53 6.08
C ARG A 66 9.54 12.43 5.77
N GLN A 67 10.17 12.21 4.62
CA GLN A 67 11.33 12.97 4.15
C GLN A 67 10.98 13.87 2.96
N ASN A 68 9.92 13.55 2.24
CA ASN A 68 9.49 14.28 1.07
C ASN A 68 8.36 15.26 1.41
N ALA A 69 8.61 16.55 1.34
CA ALA A 69 7.66 17.61 1.70
C ALA A 69 6.65 17.96 0.58
N GLY A 70 6.72 17.28 -0.58
CA GLY A 70 5.85 17.55 -1.72
C GLY A 70 4.39 17.16 -1.52
N ARG A 71 3.66 16.94 -2.62
CA ARG A 71 2.23 16.58 -2.62
C ARG A 71 2.02 15.22 -1.93
N ALA A 72 1.08 15.17 -1.00
CA ALA A 72 0.80 13.97 -0.21
C ALA A 72 -0.56 13.36 -0.53
N LEU A 73 -0.70 12.04 -0.29
CA LEU A 73 -1.96 11.30 -0.37
C LEU A 73 -2.18 10.54 0.94
N GLU A 74 -3.39 10.66 1.50
CA GLU A 74 -3.92 9.78 2.54
C GLU A 74 -5.09 8.97 1.96
N PRO A 75 -4.89 7.70 1.57
CA PRO A 75 -5.83 6.96 0.72
C PRO A 75 -7.04 6.37 1.47
N SER A 76 -7.06 6.43 2.79
CA SER A 76 -8.14 6.03 3.68
C SER A 76 -8.08 6.92 4.93
N CYS A 77 -8.49 8.17 4.78
CA CYS A 77 -8.13 9.19 5.75
C CYS A 77 -8.98 9.19 7.04
N GLY A 78 -10.10 8.46 7.07
CA GLY A 78 -10.98 8.46 8.24
C GLY A 78 -11.34 9.88 8.66
N ASP A 79 -11.07 10.20 9.91
CA ASP A 79 -11.27 11.53 10.48
C ASP A 79 -10.17 12.56 10.15
N GLY A 80 -9.21 12.18 9.29
CA GLY A 80 -8.11 13.05 8.86
C GLY A 80 -6.96 13.14 9.84
N ALA A 81 -6.65 12.06 10.54
CA ALA A 81 -5.59 12.05 11.56
C ALA A 81 -4.23 12.52 11.02
N PHE A 82 -3.89 12.20 9.77
CA PHE A 82 -2.68 12.68 9.11
C PHE A 82 -2.90 13.98 8.35
N LEU A 83 -4.07 14.15 7.67
CA LEU A 83 -4.37 15.32 6.83
C LEU A 83 -4.19 16.65 7.57
N LYS A 84 -4.60 16.71 8.84
CA LYS A 84 -4.46 17.94 9.67
C LYS A 84 -3.02 18.44 9.84
N HIS A 85 -2.03 17.57 9.54
CA HIS A 85 -0.60 17.87 9.65
C HIS A 85 0.09 18.02 8.28
N LEU A 86 -0.64 17.81 7.19
CA LEU A 86 -0.08 17.80 5.83
C LEU A 86 -0.50 19.04 5.07
N HIS A 87 0.47 19.72 4.48
CA HIS A 87 0.23 20.78 3.51
C HIS A 87 0.16 20.16 2.11
N SER A 88 -0.73 20.62 1.25
CA SER A 88 -0.88 20.10 -0.12
C SER A 88 -1.18 18.60 -0.17
N ALA A 89 -2.17 18.14 0.60
CA ALA A 89 -2.56 16.74 0.66
C ALA A 89 -3.92 16.49 0.03
N VAL A 90 -4.09 15.30 -0.55
CA VAL A 90 -5.37 14.73 -0.95
C VAL A 90 -5.73 13.65 0.05
N GLY A 91 -6.91 13.76 0.67
CA GLY A 91 -7.49 12.71 1.49
C GLY A 91 -8.61 12.02 0.73
N ILE A 92 -8.70 10.71 0.84
CA ILE A 92 -9.77 9.90 0.28
C ILE A 92 -10.40 9.09 1.42
N GLU A 93 -11.73 9.12 1.52
CA GLU A 93 -12.48 8.34 2.50
C GLU A 93 -13.73 7.73 1.84
N LEU A 94 -13.98 6.46 2.11
CA LEU A 94 -15.13 5.75 1.57
C LEU A 94 -16.43 6.15 2.29
N ASP A 95 -16.37 6.35 3.61
CA ASP A 95 -17.52 6.71 4.43
C ASP A 95 -17.68 8.23 4.53
N ALA A 96 -18.67 8.77 3.82
CA ALA A 96 -18.99 10.20 3.85
C ALA A 96 -19.26 10.77 5.26
N ARG A 97 -19.63 9.93 6.24
CA ARG A 97 -19.91 10.35 7.61
C ARG A 97 -18.64 10.66 8.41
N GLN A 98 -17.50 10.11 7.95
CA GLN A 98 -16.21 10.26 8.60
C GLN A 98 -15.28 11.19 7.86
N ALA A 99 -15.50 11.37 6.55
CA ALA A 99 -14.66 12.20 5.70
C ALA A 99 -14.53 13.64 6.25
N PRO A 100 -13.31 14.12 6.53
CA PRO A 100 -13.11 15.49 6.96
C PRO A 100 -13.38 16.48 5.83
N PRO A 101 -13.65 17.76 6.11
CA PRO A 101 -13.85 18.77 5.09
C PRO A 101 -12.68 18.81 4.10
N GLY A 102 -12.99 18.75 2.81
CA GLY A 102 -12.00 18.78 1.72
C GLY A 102 -11.47 17.42 1.29
N ALA A 103 -11.78 16.34 2.00
CA ALA A 103 -11.47 14.98 1.54
C ALA A 103 -12.43 14.54 0.42
N LEU A 104 -11.94 13.72 -0.49
CA LEU A 104 -12.73 13.10 -1.55
C LEU A 104 -13.50 11.91 -0.97
N THR A 105 -14.83 11.94 -1.09
CA THR A 105 -15.67 10.80 -0.66
C THR A 105 -15.84 9.84 -1.82
N MET A 106 -15.01 8.78 -1.85
CA MET A 106 -15.03 7.77 -2.90
C MET A 106 -14.25 6.53 -2.49
N ASP A 107 -14.42 5.43 -3.23
CA ASP A 107 -13.56 4.27 -3.10
C ASP A 107 -12.17 4.59 -3.68
N PHE A 108 -11.11 4.40 -2.88
CA PHE A 108 -9.73 4.63 -3.29
C PHE A 108 -9.35 3.82 -4.55
N PHE A 109 -9.89 2.62 -4.71
CA PHE A 109 -9.59 1.81 -5.89
C PHE A 109 -10.17 2.37 -7.18
N ALA A 110 -11.14 3.29 -7.12
CA ALA A 110 -11.63 4.05 -8.26
C ALA A 110 -10.81 5.32 -8.55
N TYR A 111 -9.91 5.73 -7.64
CA TYR A 111 -9.08 6.93 -7.83
C TYR A 111 -8.08 6.73 -8.97
N PRO A 112 -7.91 7.71 -9.90
CA PRO A 112 -7.10 7.55 -11.10
C PRO A 112 -5.61 7.38 -10.80
N GLU A 113 -4.98 6.33 -11.33
CA GLU A 113 -3.53 6.05 -11.16
C GLU A 113 -2.60 7.07 -11.88
N SER A 114 -3.15 7.94 -12.73
CA SER A 114 -2.42 9.05 -13.33
C SER A 114 -2.01 10.11 -12.30
N GLU A 115 -2.73 10.20 -11.19
CA GLU A 115 -2.41 11.10 -10.09
C GLU A 115 -1.19 10.59 -9.33
N LYS A 116 -0.14 11.44 -9.24
CA LYS A 116 1.13 11.10 -8.60
C LYS A 116 1.41 11.97 -7.38
N PHE A 117 2.08 11.38 -6.42
CA PHE A 117 2.36 11.97 -5.12
C PHE A 117 3.81 11.74 -4.72
N ASP A 118 4.38 12.71 -4.03
CA ASP A 118 5.73 12.61 -3.47
C ASP A 118 5.73 11.77 -2.19
N SER A 119 4.62 11.78 -1.44
CA SER A 119 4.44 10.89 -0.30
C SER A 119 3.01 10.36 -0.21
N VAL A 120 2.90 9.10 0.18
CA VAL A 120 1.63 8.47 0.58
C VAL A 120 1.78 8.06 2.03
N ILE A 121 0.84 8.45 2.89
CA ILE A 121 0.89 8.14 4.32
C ILE A 121 -0.49 7.71 4.81
N GLY A 122 -0.56 6.72 5.70
CA GLY A 122 -1.83 6.31 6.28
C GLY A 122 -1.81 4.97 7.00
N ASN A 123 -2.98 4.60 7.46
CA ASN A 123 -3.30 3.31 8.06
C ASN A 123 -4.40 2.66 7.20
N PRO A 124 -4.04 1.77 6.26
CA PRO A 124 -5.02 1.15 5.35
C PRO A 124 -5.97 0.21 6.11
N PRO A 125 -7.21 0.00 5.63
CA PRO A 125 -8.17 -0.87 6.29
C PRO A 125 -7.76 -2.35 6.25
N TYR A 126 -7.92 -3.06 7.40
CA TYR A 126 -7.55 -4.48 7.54
C TYR A 126 -8.79 -5.37 7.37
N VAL A 127 -9.25 -5.53 6.15
CA VAL A 127 -10.45 -6.30 5.80
C VAL A 127 -10.05 -7.61 5.12
N ARG A 128 -10.56 -8.75 5.60
CA ARG A 128 -10.34 -10.04 4.96
C ARG A 128 -11.04 -10.07 3.61
N TYR A 129 -10.49 -10.76 2.63
CA TYR A 129 -11.01 -10.79 1.26
C TYR A 129 -12.51 -11.08 1.16
N GLN A 130 -13.00 -12.04 1.94
CA GLN A 130 -14.42 -12.42 1.97
C GLN A 130 -15.35 -11.31 2.50
N ASP A 131 -14.81 -10.42 3.31
CA ASP A 131 -15.56 -9.34 3.97
C ASP A 131 -15.48 -8.01 3.17
N ILE A 132 -14.69 -7.98 2.06
CA ILE A 132 -14.61 -6.81 1.17
C ILE A 132 -15.94 -6.65 0.44
N ALA A 133 -16.48 -5.43 0.45
CA ALA A 133 -17.72 -5.09 -0.26
C ALA A 133 -17.63 -5.46 -1.75
N PRO A 134 -18.70 -6.02 -2.36
CA PRO A 134 -18.68 -6.43 -3.77
C PRO A 134 -18.29 -5.30 -4.74
N ALA A 135 -18.70 -4.06 -4.47
CA ALA A 135 -18.35 -2.89 -5.29
C ALA A 135 -16.83 -2.62 -5.28
N THR A 136 -16.21 -2.58 -4.10
CA THR A 136 -14.75 -2.44 -3.95
C THR A 136 -14.03 -3.62 -4.59
N ARG A 137 -14.51 -4.86 -4.35
CA ARG A 137 -13.89 -6.06 -4.89
C ARG A 137 -13.84 -6.06 -6.43
N ALA A 138 -14.84 -5.49 -7.09
CA ALA A 138 -14.88 -5.36 -8.55
C ALA A 138 -13.83 -4.39 -9.11
N LEU A 139 -13.30 -3.50 -8.27
CA LEU A 139 -12.24 -2.54 -8.63
C LEU A 139 -10.82 -3.08 -8.37
N LEU A 140 -10.69 -4.16 -7.59
CA LEU A 140 -9.38 -4.71 -7.27
C LEU A 140 -8.72 -5.34 -8.50
N ARG A 141 -7.44 -5.06 -8.69
CA ARG A 141 -6.60 -5.79 -9.67
C ARG A 141 -6.41 -7.21 -9.17
N GLN A 142 -6.69 -8.17 -10.04
CA GLN A 142 -6.53 -9.60 -9.69
C GLN A 142 -5.21 -10.17 -10.22
N ASP A 143 -4.48 -9.42 -11.02
CA ASP A 143 -3.23 -9.85 -11.65
C ASP A 143 -2.09 -9.78 -10.62
N GLY A 144 -1.74 -10.92 -10.06
CA GLY A 144 -0.58 -11.01 -9.18
C GLY A 144 -0.88 -11.23 -7.70
N PHE A 145 -2.14 -11.20 -7.28
CA PHE A 145 -2.53 -11.56 -5.92
C PHE A 145 -3.21 -12.92 -5.85
N ASP A 146 -2.92 -13.67 -4.79
CA ASP A 146 -3.81 -14.74 -4.39
C ASP A 146 -5.16 -14.10 -4.02
N GLY A 147 -6.25 -14.48 -4.72
CA GLY A 147 -7.59 -13.90 -4.55
C GLY A 147 -8.20 -14.02 -3.15
N ARG A 148 -7.40 -14.30 -2.13
CA ARG A 148 -7.74 -14.36 -0.71
C ARG A 148 -6.95 -13.34 0.14
N SER A 149 -6.22 -12.43 -0.52
CA SER A 149 -5.39 -11.44 0.14
C SER A 149 -6.21 -10.42 0.93
N ASN A 150 -5.73 -10.01 2.10
CA ASN A 150 -6.34 -8.95 2.87
C ASN A 150 -6.29 -7.61 2.10
N LEU A 151 -7.30 -6.75 2.29
CA LEU A 151 -7.48 -5.50 1.55
C LEU A 151 -6.25 -4.57 1.61
N TYR A 152 -5.56 -4.51 2.76
CA TYR A 152 -4.37 -3.65 2.89
C TYR A 152 -3.23 -4.00 1.92
N LEU A 153 -3.14 -5.25 1.43
CA LEU A 153 -2.14 -5.63 0.42
C LEU A 153 -2.41 -4.95 -0.92
N PHE A 154 -3.67 -4.87 -1.33
CA PHE A 154 -4.08 -4.13 -2.52
C PHE A 154 -3.86 -2.62 -2.36
N PHE A 155 -4.06 -2.10 -1.13
CA PHE A 155 -3.71 -0.71 -0.82
C PHE A 155 -2.22 -0.45 -1.01
N ILE A 156 -1.34 -1.33 -0.52
CA ILE A 156 0.12 -1.19 -0.69
C ILE A 156 0.47 -1.09 -2.18
N GLU A 157 0.00 -2.03 -3.01
CA GLU A 157 0.28 -2.02 -4.46
C GLU A 157 -0.19 -0.71 -5.09
N LYS A 158 -1.47 -0.37 -4.93
CA LYS A 158 -2.04 0.82 -5.54
C LYS A 158 -1.36 2.10 -5.06
N CYS A 159 -1.02 2.21 -3.79
CA CYS A 159 -0.30 3.36 -3.26
C CYS A 159 1.09 3.52 -3.86
N VAL A 160 1.84 2.42 -4.07
CA VAL A 160 3.14 2.49 -4.76
C VAL A 160 2.96 2.91 -6.21
N LEU A 161 1.87 2.48 -6.89
CA LEU A 161 1.55 2.95 -8.24
C LEU A 161 1.22 4.45 -8.28
N HIS A 162 0.77 5.05 -7.19
CA HIS A 162 0.55 6.49 -7.07
C HIS A 162 1.83 7.28 -6.71
N LEU A 163 2.95 6.65 -6.41
CA LEU A 163 4.19 7.36 -6.13
C LEU A 163 4.76 8.01 -7.39
N ALA A 164 5.25 9.23 -7.24
CA ALA A 164 6.17 9.84 -8.19
C ALA A 164 7.55 9.13 -8.13
N PRO A 165 8.41 9.26 -9.15
CA PRO A 165 9.79 8.77 -9.06
C PRO A 165 10.50 9.33 -7.81
N GLY A 166 11.09 8.45 -6.98
CA GLY A 166 11.69 8.83 -5.70
C GLY A 166 10.68 9.14 -4.59
N GLY A 167 9.38 8.90 -4.82
CA GLY A 167 8.33 9.07 -3.83
C GLY A 167 8.38 8.03 -2.73
N GLU A 168 7.71 8.31 -1.62
CA GLU A 168 7.71 7.47 -0.42
C GLU A 168 6.33 7.03 0.03
N LEU A 169 6.24 5.80 0.55
CA LEU A 169 5.05 5.25 1.19
C LEU A 169 5.34 5.04 2.68
N ILE A 170 4.49 5.57 3.56
CA ILE A 170 4.64 5.44 5.00
C ILE A 170 3.34 4.85 5.56
N PHE A 171 3.40 3.60 5.94
CA PHE A 171 2.23 2.86 6.42
C PHE A 171 2.46 2.25 7.80
N ILE A 172 1.36 2.05 8.52
CA ILE A 172 1.27 1.08 9.59
C ILE A 172 0.38 -0.07 9.12
N THR A 173 0.87 -1.30 9.21
CA THR A 173 0.16 -2.51 8.74
C THR A 173 0.45 -3.69 9.65
N PRO A 174 -0.35 -4.77 9.62
CA PRO A 174 0.07 -6.03 10.18
C PRO A 174 1.41 -6.47 9.59
N ARG A 175 2.33 -6.94 10.44
CA ARG A 175 3.67 -7.41 10.05
C ARG A 175 3.63 -8.65 9.14
N ASP A 176 2.52 -9.37 9.16
CA ASP A 176 2.39 -10.67 8.49
C ASP A 176 2.64 -10.60 6.98
N PHE A 177 2.42 -9.45 6.33
CA PHE A 177 2.67 -9.32 4.89
C PHE A 177 4.12 -9.63 4.51
N LEU A 178 5.07 -9.38 5.40
CA LEU A 178 6.49 -9.67 5.13
C LEU A 178 6.73 -11.15 4.82
N LYS A 179 5.91 -12.05 5.37
CA LYS A 179 6.11 -13.50 5.29
C LYS A 179 4.89 -14.30 4.82
N SER A 180 3.76 -13.64 4.55
CA SER A 180 2.55 -14.35 4.11
C SER A 180 2.69 -14.87 2.68
N THR A 181 2.10 -16.04 2.42
CA THR A 181 2.07 -16.62 1.07
C THR A 181 1.29 -15.75 0.09
N SER A 182 0.24 -15.08 0.56
CA SER A 182 -0.59 -14.18 -0.25
C SER A 182 0.13 -12.89 -0.68
N ALA A 183 1.21 -12.50 0.02
CA ALA A 183 1.98 -11.30 -0.30
C ALA A 183 3.25 -11.57 -1.13
N ARG A 184 3.56 -12.83 -1.48
CA ARG A 184 4.85 -13.18 -2.12
C ARG A 184 5.15 -12.39 -3.38
N GLN A 185 4.17 -12.23 -4.27
CA GLN A 185 4.38 -11.49 -5.52
C GLN A 185 4.54 -9.99 -5.25
N LEU A 186 3.71 -9.43 -4.37
CA LEU A 186 3.84 -8.06 -3.91
C LEU A 186 5.21 -7.79 -3.29
N ASN A 187 5.70 -8.69 -2.45
CA ASN A 187 6.99 -8.55 -1.76
C ASN A 187 8.17 -8.53 -2.75
N ARG A 188 8.18 -9.42 -3.76
CA ARG A 188 9.19 -9.39 -4.84
C ARG A 188 9.12 -8.08 -5.61
N TRP A 189 7.90 -7.70 -5.99
CA TRP A 189 7.65 -6.48 -6.74
C TRP A 189 8.10 -5.22 -6.00
N LEU A 190 7.91 -5.16 -4.67
CA LEU A 190 8.41 -4.07 -3.81
C LEU A 190 9.93 -4.07 -3.76
N HIS A 191 10.56 -5.22 -3.50
CA HIS A 191 12.01 -5.33 -3.37
C HIS A 191 12.75 -4.97 -4.67
N GLU A 192 12.21 -5.37 -5.82
CA GLU A 192 12.76 -5.04 -7.15
C GLU A 192 12.70 -3.54 -7.48
N ARG A 193 11.78 -2.79 -6.88
CA ARG A 193 11.49 -1.40 -7.22
C ARG A 193 11.91 -0.38 -6.20
N GLY A 194 12.30 -0.82 -5.02
CA GLY A 194 12.70 0.11 -3.97
C GLY A 194 13.09 -0.58 -2.68
N THR A 195 13.20 0.20 -1.64
CA THR A 195 13.68 -0.25 -0.33
C THR A 195 12.72 0.16 0.78
N ILE A 196 12.43 -0.75 1.71
CA ILE A 196 11.89 -0.38 3.01
C ILE A 196 13.05 0.24 3.81
N THR A 197 13.12 1.58 3.82
CA THR A 197 14.24 2.32 4.43
C THR A 197 14.16 2.43 5.94
N HIS A 198 12.95 2.38 6.50
CA HIS A 198 12.70 2.39 7.93
C HIS A 198 11.62 1.36 8.27
N ALA A 199 11.80 0.66 9.39
CA ALA A 199 10.84 -0.30 9.90
C ALA A 199 10.85 -0.30 11.43
N ILE A 200 9.69 -0.09 12.07
CA ILE A 200 9.50 -0.15 13.51
C ILE A 200 8.53 -1.29 13.81
N GLU A 201 9.05 -2.36 14.36
CA GLU A 201 8.28 -3.52 14.79
C GLU A 201 7.68 -3.26 16.17
N LEU A 202 6.35 -3.20 16.26
CA LEU A 202 5.65 -2.84 17.49
C LEU A 202 5.43 -4.04 18.43
N GLY A 203 5.77 -5.25 17.98
CA GLY A 203 5.68 -6.47 18.77
C GLY A 203 4.29 -6.66 19.39
N ASP A 204 4.27 -7.01 20.69
CA ASP A 204 3.02 -7.18 21.46
C ASP A 204 2.55 -5.87 22.12
N ALA A 205 3.13 -4.73 21.76
CA ALA A 205 2.67 -3.44 22.23
C ALA A 205 1.22 -3.20 21.80
N ARG A 206 0.33 -2.98 22.76
CA ARG A 206 -1.08 -2.68 22.53
C ARG A 206 -1.23 -1.25 22.02
N VAL A 207 -0.96 -1.04 20.75
CA VAL A 207 -1.02 0.28 20.11
C VAL A 207 -2.46 0.70 19.84
N PHE A 208 -3.33 -0.28 19.55
CA PHE A 208 -4.74 -0.05 19.24
C PHE A 208 -5.65 -0.61 20.34
N ALA A 209 -6.69 0.13 20.69
CA ALA A 209 -7.76 -0.37 21.55
C ALA A 209 -8.53 -1.46 20.79
N GLY A 210 -8.38 -2.74 21.20
CA GLY A 210 -9.07 -3.87 20.56
C GLY A 210 -8.16 -4.89 19.87
N ALA A 211 -6.85 -4.91 20.19
CA ALA A 211 -5.90 -5.95 19.82
C ALA A 211 -5.71 -6.18 18.30
N LEU A 212 -4.86 -5.37 17.70
CA LEU A 212 -4.10 -5.78 16.50
C LEU A 212 -2.67 -6.07 16.96
N PRO A 213 -2.32 -7.32 17.26
CA PRO A 213 -0.96 -7.67 17.62
C PRO A 213 -0.06 -7.59 16.39
N ASN A 214 1.22 -7.28 16.61
CA ASN A 214 2.26 -7.37 15.58
C ASN A 214 2.13 -6.41 14.40
N CYS A 215 1.86 -5.12 14.67
CA CYS A 215 1.94 -4.09 13.65
C CYS A 215 3.39 -3.68 13.35
N LEU A 216 3.60 -3.26 12.12
CA LEU A 216 4.82 -2.66 11.61
C LEU A 216 4.53 -1.25 11.11
N ILE A 217 5.25 -0.25 11.61
CA ILE A 217 5.34 1.07 10.97
C ILE A 217 6.52 1.00 10.02
N TRP A 218 6.34 1.38 8.76
CA TRP A 218 7.40 1.27 7.77
C TRP A 218 7.33 2.39 6.73
N ARG A 219 8.52 2.76 6.24
CA ARG A 219 8.69 3.70 5.15
C ARG A 219 9.40 3.00 3.99
N TYR A 220 8.79 3.06 2.84
CA TYR A 220 9.31 2.56 1.58
C TYR A 220 9.63 3.72 0.66
N GLU A 221 10.70 3.61 -0.11
CA GLU A 221 11.13 4.61 -1.08
C GLU A 221 11.26 3.97 -2.46
N LEU A 222 10.45 4.45 -3.40
CA LEU A 222 10.44 3.98 -4.78
C LEU A 222 11.73 4.43 -5.50
N GLY A 223 12.40 3.49 -6.16
CA GLY A 223 13.65 3.74 -6.88
C GLY A 223 14.91 3.70 -6.01
N ASN A 224 14.78 3.61 -4.70
CA ASN A 224 15.92 3.39 -3.82
C ASN A 224 16.32 1.90 -3.82
N LEU A 225 17.42 1.55 -4.42
CA LEU A 225 17.95 0.18 -4.50
C LEU A 225 19.14 -0.05 -3.56
N SER A 226 19.29 0.76 -2.51
CA SER A 226 20.36 0.58 -1.51
C SER A 226 20.18 -0.68 -0.66
N HIS A 227 18.94 -1.14 -0.50
CA HIS A 227 18.56 -2.25 0.37
C HIS A 227 19.04 -2.11 1.83
N HIS A 228 19.17 -0.86 2.31
CA HIS A 228 19.54 -0.56 3.68
C HIS A 228 18.32 -0.07 4.48
N THR A 229 18.07 -0.70 5.62
CA THR A 229 16.96 -0.37 6.50
C THR A 229 17.44 0.08 7.88
N ALA A 230 16.95 1.22 8.35
CA ALA A 230 16.93 1.54 9.77
C ALA A 230 15.77 0.78 10.41
N TRP A 231 16.09 -0.23 11.20
CA TRP A 231 15.13 -1.12 11.83
C TRP A 231 15.11 -0.90 13.35
N ALA A 232 13.92 -0.87 13.93
CA ALA A 232 13.75 -0.80 15.38
C ALA A 232 12.70 -1.82 15.83
N ARG A 233 12.81 -2.29 17.05
CA ARG A 233 11.81 -3.14 17.71
C ARG A 233 11.46 -2.53 19.06
N ILE A 234 10.16 -2.43 19.33
CA ILE A 234 9.61 -2.01 20.61
C ILE A 234 9.09 -3.26 21.30
N GLY A 235 9.66 -3.59 22.45
CA GLY A 235 9.33 -4.78 23.22
C GLY A 235 8.16 -4.59 24.17
N GLN A 236 7.68 -5.69 24.73
CA GLN A 236 6.71 -5.65 25.83
C GLN A 236 7.40 -5.06 27.07
N GLY A 237 6.82 -4.01 27.63
CA GLY A 237 7.38 -3.32 28.81
C GLY A 237 8.18 -2.06 28.48
N ASP A 238 8.49 -1.79 27.21
CA ASP A 238 9.08 -0.51 26.79
C ASP A 238 8.03 0.61 26.93
N ASP A 239 8.50 1.81 27.23
CA ASP A 239 7.67 3.01 27.12
C ASP A 239 7.39 3.27 25.63
N LEU A 240 6.17 2.95 25.21
CA LEU A 240 5.76 3.07 23.82
C LEU A 240 5.92 4.51 23.30
N ALA A 241 5.57 5.52 24.10
CA ALA A 241 5.61 6.91 23.67
C ALA A 241 7.08 7.36 23.47
N ALA A 242 7.94 7.09 24.42
CA ALA A 242 9.36 7.40 24.33
C ALA A 242 10.05 6.62 23.19
N SER A 243 9.72 5.33 23.03
CA SER A 243 10.27 4.47 21.97
C SER A 243 9.81 4.89 20.58
N LEU A 244 8.57 5.36 20.43
CA LEU A 244 8.09 5.92 19.17
C LEU A 244 8.69 7.30 18.88
N GLU A 245 9.00 8.08 19.90
CA GLU A 245 9.66 9.38 19.73
C GLU A 245 11.11 9.24 19.30
N SER A 246 11.84 8.29 19.88
CA SER A 246 13.24 7.99 19.58
C SER A 246 13.46 6.48 19.43
N PRO A 247 13.12 5.90 18.27
CA PRO A 247 13.25 4.49 18.07
C PRO A 247 14.72 4.01 18.17
N PRO A 248 14.98 2.85 18.80
CA PRO A 248 16.34 2.31 18.94
C PRO A 248 16.83 1.70 17.62
N TRP A 249 17.20 2.57 16.69
CA TRP A 249 17.57 2.19 15.35
C TRP A 249 18.79 1.27 15.28
N GLN A 250 18.66 0.22 14.47
CA GLN A 250 19.73 -0.69 14.10
C GLN A 250 19.76 -0.83 12.59
N TYR A 251 20.93 -0.89 12.00
CA TYR A 251 21.06 -1.14 10.57
C TYR A 251 20.77 -2.60 10.25
N ARG A 252 19.99 -2.81 9.18
CA ARG A 252 19.66 -4.11 8.62
C ARG A 252 19.79 -4.05 7.11
N HIS A 253 20.13 -5.18 6.53
CA HIS A 253 20.05 -5.37 5.09
C HIS A 253 18.63 -5.82 4.73
N PHE A 254 17.97 -5.13 3.80
CA PHE A 254 16.65 -5.45 3.28
C PHE A 254 16.79 -6.48 2.17
N SER A 255 16.30 -7.67 2.36
CA SER A 255 16.42 -8.80 1.44
C SER A 255 15.06 -9.39 1.08
N GLU A 256 14.98 -9.98 -0.09
CA GLU A 256 13.87 -10.83 -0.50
C GLU A 256 14.35 -12.26 -0.67
N CYS A 257 13.59 -13.22 -0.13
CA CYS A 257 13.85 -14.63 -0.33
C CYS A 257 12.52 -15.39 -0.47
N ALA A 258 12.32 -16.04 -1.60
CA ALA A 258 11.12 -16.82 -1.92
C ALA A 258 9.78 -16.08 -1.69
N GLY A 259 9.74 -14.76 -1.92
CA GLY A 259 8.59 -13.90 -1.70
C GLY A 259 8.43 -13.42 -0.26
N HIS A 260 9.43 -13.62 0.60
CA HIS A 260 9.46 -13.08 1.96
C HIS A 260 10.42 -11.90 2.04
N LEU A 261 9.99 -10.83 2.70
CA LEU A 261 10.87 -9.69 3.00
C LEU A 261 11.55 -9.91 4.35
N LEU A 262 12.84 -9.71 4.38
CA LEU A 262 13.70 -9.97 5.54
C LEU A 262 14.54 -8.75 5.86
N PHE A 263 14.81 -8.55 7.15
CA PHE A 263 15.74 -7.54 7.66
C PHE A 263 16.92 -8.24 8.32
N CYS A 264 17.97 -8.47 7.55
CA CYS A 264 19.13 -9.27 7.95
C CYS A 264 20.23 -8.40 8.59
N HIS A 265 21.07 -9.00 9.45
CA HIS A 265 22.21 -8.29 10.05
C HIS A 265 23.32 -7.96 9.04
N GLY A 266 23.32 -8.58 7.87
CA GLY A 266 24.28 -8.38 6.79
C GLY A 266 23.80 -9.03 5.49
N GLU A 267 24.58 -8.87 4.45
CA GLU A 267 24.39 -9.59 3.20
C GLU A 267 24.97 -11.01 3.33
N TYR A 268 24.17 -11.99 2.96
CA TYR A 268 24.55 -13.39 2.97
C TYR A 268 24.49 -13.94 1.55
N SER A 269 25.61 -14.44 1.06
CA SER A 269 25.72 -15.02 -0.29
C SER A 269 25.07 -16.41 -0.40
N LEU A 270 24.85 -17.08 0.74
CA LEU A 270 24.23 -18.40 0.82
C LEU A 270 23.01 -18.37 1.73
N SER A 271 21.94 -18.98 1.28
CA SER A 271 20.75 -19.28 2.11
C SER A 271 20.84 -20.72 2.64
N LEU A 272 20.08 -21.02 3.68
CA LEU A 272 19.98 -22.41 4.18
C LEU A 272 19.46 -23.35 3.07
N ALA A 273 18.61 -22.86 2.17
CA ALA A 273 18.08 -23.64 1.05
C ALA A 273 19.15 -24.06 0.02
N ASP A 274 20.26 -23.33 -0.06
CA ASP A 274 21.38 -23.67 -0.96
C ASP A 274 22.21 -24.83 -0.45
N VAL A 275 22.16 -25.10 0.86
CA VAL A 275 22.98 -26.11 1.53
C VAL A 275 22.16 -27.23 2.18
N ALA A 276 20.85 -27.04 2.39
CA ALA A 276 19.98 -28.01 3.07
C ALA A 276 18.53 -27.94 2.56
N SER A 277 17.88 -29.11 2.50
CA SER A 277 16.43 -29.18 2.27
C SER A 277 15.71 -29.25 3.61
N VAL A 278 14.94 -28.21 3.92
CA VAL A 278 14.12 -28.15 5.14
C VAL A 278 12.68 -28.50 4.79
N ARG A 279 12.12 -29.49 5.48
CA ARG A 279 10.72 -29.89 5.35
C ARG A 279 10.02 -29.76 6.69
N VAL A 280 8.76 -29.32 6.68
CA VAL A 280 7.92 -29.40 7.87
C VAL A 280 7.64 -30.87 8.14
N GLY A 281 7.91 -31.33 9.36
CA GLY A 281 7.54 -32.68 9.80
C GLY A 281 6.02 -32.88 9.87
N ALA A 282 5.60 -34.08 10.19
CA ALA A 282 4.17 -34.36 10.34
C ALA A 282 3.60 -33.53 11.51
N VAL A 283 2.59 -32.71 11.21
CA VAL A 283 1.84 -31.96 12.22
C VAL A 283 0.66 -32.83 12.63
N SER A 284 0.70 -33.44 13.79
CA SER A 284 -0.34 -34.39 14.25
C SER A 284 -1.62 -33.70 14.72
N GLY A 285 -1.53 -32.43 15.11
CA GLY A 285 -2.65 -31.71 15.74
C GLY A 285 -3.04 -32.24 17.14
N LEU A 286 -2.31 -33.21 17.67
CA LEU A 286 -2.56 -33.88 18.95
C LEU A 286 -1.24 -33.88 19.77
N ASP A 287 -0.90 -32.76 20.36
CA ASP A 287 0.32 -32.58 21.15
C ASP A 287 0.38 -33.55 22.37
N ALA A 288 -0.78 -34.00 22.86
CA ALA A 288 -0.90 -34.93 23.97
C ALA A 288 -0.33 -36.36 23.66
N ILE A 289 -0.09 -36.69 22.39
CA ILE A 289 0.49 -38.01 22.00
C ILE A 289 2.01 -38.01 22.09
N TYR A 290 2.65 -36.82 22.11
CA TYR A 290 4.10 -36.67 22.08
C TYR A 290 4.68 -36.04 23.35
N ALA A 291 3.84 -35.86 24.39
CA ALA A 291 4.25 -35.34 25.69
C ALA A 291 4.73 -36.46 26.63
#